data_e4333be0fc097885f80540468ccb1a45
#
_entry.id   e4333be0fc097885f80540468ccb1a45
#
_cell.length_a   1.000
_cell.length_b   1.000
_cell.length_c   1.000
_cell.angle_alpha   90.00
_cell.angle_beta   90.00
_cell.angle_gamma   90.00
#
_symmetry.space_group_name_H-M   'P 1'
#
loop_
_entity.id
_entity.type
_entity.pdbx_description
1 polymer ?
#
loop_
_entity_poly.entity_id
_entity_poly.type
_entity_poly.pdbx_seq_one_letter_code
_entity_poly.pdbx_strand_id
1 'polypeptide(L)'
;MGENGMGDNPFGGLPFFGDMMKAMAGQGPLNWDIAQQFAVMGTSTEGGQPNVDPAARIALEQLIPIAVMHVGDVLGDAAQLSLSQAKYEFFTPAQWCHSTLNAYKPLFNELATALGQPSASTAGAHTDIDLENSDPMSQMMRNLASMMAPSLLGMTIGSMIGQLALKAFGQYDLLLPRSPENTVLLVPDTIDDFAESWSSPHADMRMWVLIHELAAHAVLQVPHI
;
A
#
# COMPACT_ATOMS: atom_id res chain seq x y z
N MET A 1 -5.55 58.42 -17.32
CA MET A 1 -5.04 58.23 -15.97
C MET A 1 -5.68 56.94 -15.48
N GLY A 2 -4.88 55.90 -15.52
CA GLY A 2 -5.32 54.58 -15.09
C GLY A 2 -4.90 54.33 -13.66
N GLU A 3 -5.71 53.65 -12.90
CA GLU A 3 -5.32 53.00 -11.66
C GLU A 3 -5.60 51.51 -11.77
N ASN A 4 -4.51 50.77 -11.95
CA ASN A 4 -4.46 49.33 -11.80
C ASN A 4 -4.68 48.98 -10.32
N GLY A 5 -5.85 48.49 -9.99
CA GLY A 5 -6.11 47.80 -8.74
C GLY A 5 -5.40 46.43 -8.75
N MET A 6 -4.20 46.40 -8.26
CA MET A 6 -3.42 45.19 -8.02
C MET A 6 -4.01 44.52 -6.75
N GLY A 7 -4.76 43.46 -6.93
CA GLY A 7 -5.25 42.65 -5.80
C GLY A 7 -4.09 42.08 -5.04
N ASP A 8 -3.81 42.68 -3.89
CA ASP A 8 -2.83 42.15 -2.92
C ASP A 8 -3.32 40.79 -2.41
N ASN A 9 -2.70 39.74 -2.91
CA ASN A 9 -2.73 38.43 -2.26
C ASN A 9 -1.83 38.49 -1.01
N PRO A 10 -2.38 38.51 0.21
CA PRO A 10 -1.58 38.68 1.43
C PRO A 10 -0.59 37.53 1.69
N PHE A 11 -0.68 36.43 0.94
CA PHE A 11 0.21 35.27 1.02
C PHE A 11 1.14 35.10 -0.19
N GLY A 12 1.09 35.99 -1.21
CA GLY A 12 1.91 35.90 -2.42
C GLY A 12 3.39 36.29 -2.24
N GLY A 13 3.80 36.65 -1.04
CA GLY A 13 5.15 37.18 -0.76
C GLY A 13 6.17 36.20 -0.20
N LEU A 14 5.81 34.93 0.05
CA LEU A 14 6.73 33.94 0.57
C LEU A 14 6.95 32.82 -0.48
N PRO A 15 8.04 32.91 -1.29
CA PRO A 15 8.34 31.90 -2.31
C PRO A 15 8.41 30.46 -1.72
N PHE A 16 8.82 30.34 -0.48
CA PHE A 16 8.86 29.08 0.27
C PHE A 16 7.45 28.47 0.50
N PHE A 17 6.42 29.28 0.71
CA PHE A 17 5.05 28.80 0.94
C PHE A 17 4.42 28.23 -0.34
N GLY A 18 4.70 28.85 -1.49
CA GLY A 18 4.24 28.37 -2.79
C GLY A 18 4.86 27.03 -3.18
N ASP A 19 6.16 26.86 -2.93
CA ASP A 19 6.87 25.61 -3.21
C ASP A 19 6.45 24.49 -2.24
N MET A 20 6.25 24.81 -0.96
CA MET A 20 5.73 23.87 0.02
C MET A 20 4.31 23.43 -0.31
N MET A 21 3.41 24.34 -0.71
CA MET A 21 2.05 24.04 -1.15
C MET A 21 2.04 23.18 -2.41
N LYS A 22 2.95 23.46 -3.36
CA LYS A 22 3.08 22.68 -4.60
C LYS A 22 3.62 21.27 -4.31
N ALA A 23 4.54 21.11 -3.37
CA ALA A 23 5.02 19.81 -2.91
C ALA A 23 3.93 19.02 -2.17
N MET A 24 3.09 19.70 -1.38
CA MET A 24 1.97 19.06 -0.68
C MET A 24 0.79 18.69 -1.61
N ALA A 25 0.56 19.46 -2.68
CA ALA A 25 -0.55 19.19 -3.62
C ALA A 25 -0.35 17.88 -4.41
N GLY A 26 0.90 17.41 -4.58
CA GLY A 26 1.20 16.20 -5.35
C GLY A 26 0.84 16.33 -6.84
N GLN A 27 1.25 15.34 -7.62
CA GLN A 27 0.86 15.24 -9.04
C GLN A 27 -0.15 14.09 -9.18
N GLY A 28 -1.43 14.34 -8.85
CA GLY A 28 -2.47 13.32 -9.01
C GLY A 28 -3.47 13.26 -7.87
N PRO A 29 -4.37 12.27 -7.89
CA PRO A 29 -5.42 12.13 -6.89
C PRO A 29 -4.90 11.68 -5.52
N LEU A 30 -3.66 11.19 -5.45
CA LEU A 30 -2.99 10.72 -4.24
C LEU A 30 -1.51 11.14 -4.26
N ASN A 31 -1.02 11.63 -3.13
CA ASN A 31 0.39 11.97 -2.97
C ASN A 31 1.20 10.71 -2.57
N TRP A 32 1.86 10.10 -3.57
CA TRP A 32 2.61 8.86 -3.41
C TRP A 32 3.86 8.99 -2.57
N ASP A 33 4.53 10.14 -2.62
CA ASP A 33 5.74 10.37 -1.82
C ASP A 33 5.41 10.38 -0.33
N ILE A 34 4.31 11.04 0.03
CA ILE A 34 3.79 11.03 1.40
C ILE A 34 3.36 9.60 1.79
N ALA A 35 2.65 8.88 0.91
CA ALA A 35 2.24 7.52 1.20
C ALA A 35 3.44 6.61 1.49
N GLN A 36 4.49 6.68 0.67
CA GLN A 36 5.71 5.90 0.88
C GLN A 36 6.43 6.27 2.17
N GLN A 37 6.57 7.57 2.47
CA GLN A 37 7.21 8.04 3.70
C GLN A 37 6.49 7.53 4.94
N PHE A 38 5.16 7.64 4.98
CA PHE A 38 4.36 7.19 6.12
C PHE A 38 4.34 5.66 6.25
N ALA A 39 4.36 4.93 5.14
CA ALA A 39 4.46 3.47 5.16
C ALA A 39 5.78 3.01 5.77
N VAL A 40 6.91 3.55 5.32
CA VAL A 40 8.24 3.21 5.86
C VAL A 40 8.37 3.66 7.32
N MET A 41 7.88 4.86 7.67
CA MET A 41 7.89 5.33 9.06
C MET A 41 7.08 4.41 9.97
N GLY A 42 5.97 3.87 9.47
CA GLY A 42 5.14 2.91 10.21
C GLY A 42 5.83 1.56 10.49
N THR A 43 6.85 1.20 9.70
CA THR A 43 7.65 -0.04 9.91
C THR A 43 8.91 0.18 10.73
N SER A 44 9.24 1.43 11.10
CA SER A 44 10.43 1.75 11.87
C SER A 44 10.20 1.35 13.33
N THR A 45 10.57 0.14 13.68
CA THR A 45 10.68 -0.34 15.06
C THR A 45 12.10 -0.03 15.59
N GLU A 46 12.24 0.34 16.83
CA GLU A 46 13.57 0.48 17.46
C GLU A 46 14.28 -0.89 17.39
N GLY A 47 15.33 -0.97 16.58
CA GLY A 47 16.11 -2.21 16.38
C GLY A 47 15.76 -2.99 15.10
N GLY A 48 14.85 -2.51 14.25
CA GLY A 48 14.53 -3.15 12.97
C GLY A 48 15.76 -3.35 12.09
N GLN A 49 15.97 -4.57 11.60
CA GLN A 49 17.11 -4.90 10.75
C GLN A 49 16.91 -4.26 9.36
N PRO A 50 17.94 -3.61 8.78
CA PRO A 50 17.84 -3.03 7.44
C PRO A 50 17.74 -4.10 6.33
N ASN A 51 18.10 -5.34 6.63
CA ASN A 51 18.10 -6.47 5.71
C ASN A 51 17.49 -7.70 6.38
N VAL A 52 16.92 -8.56 5.56
CA VAL A 52 16.40 -9.86 5.99
C VAL A 52 17.51 -10.69 6.65
N ASP A 53 17.20 -11.34 7.78
CA ASP A 53 18.13 -12.27 8.42
C ASP A 53 18.50 -13.41 7.46
N PRO A 54 19.81 -13.60 7.15
CA PRO A 54 20.24 -14.68 6.27
C PRO A 54 19.87 -16.07 6.77
N ALA A 55 19.81 -16.29 8.08
CA ALA A 55 19.48 -17.59 8.66
C ALA A 55 17.99 -17.92 8.46
N ALA A 56 17.11 -16.94 8.70
CA ALA A 56 15.67 -17.07 8.46
C ALA A 56 15.37 -17.31 6.98
N ARG A 57 16.05 -16.56 6.09
CA ARG A 57 15.97 -16.75 4.65
C ARG A 57 16.36 -18.17 4.21
N ILE A 58 17.54 -18.65 4.62
CA ILE A 58 18.03 -20.00 4.27
C ILE A 58 17.05 -21.06 4.77
N ALA A 59 16.52 -20.90 5.98
CA ALA A 59 15.57 -21.84 6.54
C ALA A 59 14.27 -21.92 5.72
N LEU A 60 13.75 -20.79 5.23
CA LEU A 60 12.60 -20.77 4.33
C LEU A 60 12.95 -21.38 2.96
N GLU A 61 14.10 -21.03 2.37
CA GLU A 61 14.54 -21.60 1.09
C GLU A 61 14.61 -23.14 1.12
N GLN A 62 15.02 -23.73 2.24
CA GLN A 62 15.07 -25.19 2.41
C GLN A 62 13.67 -25.82 2.49
N LEU A 63 12.67 -25.11 2.95
CA LEU A 63 11.29 -25.62 3.07
C LEU A 63 10.48 -25.46 1.78
N ILE A 64 10.86 -24.56 0.87
CA ILE A 64 10.13 -24.29 -0.39
C ILE A 64 9.86 -25.57 -1.20
N PRO A 65 10.84 -26.45 -1.49
CA PRO A 65 10.58 -27.65 -2.28
C PRO A 65 9.54 -28.57 -1.65
N ILE A 66 9.54 -28.67 -0.32
CA ILE A 66 8.59 -29.49 0.44
C ILE A 66 7.20 -28.88 0.37
N ALA A 67 7.08 -27.56 0.55
CA ALA A 67 5.80 -26.87 0.44
C ALA A 67 5.22 -26.94 -0.99
N VAL A 68 6.06 -26.79 -2.02
CA VAL A 68 5.66 -26.96 -3.43
C VAL A 68 5.12 -28.36 -3.68
N MET A 69 5.75 -29.40 -3.14
CA MET A 69 5.26 -30.77 -3.26
C MET A 69 3.88 -30.92 -2.60
N HIS A 70 3.70 -30.44 -1.37
CA HIS A 70 2.41 -30.53 -0.67
C HIS A 70 1.29 -29.80 -1.39
N VAL A 71 1.56 -28.60 -1.92
CA VAL A 71 0.58 -27.84 -2.69
C VAL A 71 0.29 -28.54 -4.02
N GLY A 72 1.31 -29.09 -4.69
CA GLY A 72 1.18 -29.86 -5.93
C GLY A 72 0.34 -31.12 -5.76
N ASP A 73 0.50 -31.84 -4.66
CA ASP A 73 -0.31 -33.03 -4.33
C ASP A 73 -1.82 -32.73 -4.28
N VAL A 74 -2.18 -31.49 -3.92
CA VAL A 74 -3.59 -31.06 -3.82
C VAL A 74 -4.09 -30.39 -5.10
N LEU A 75 -3.28 -29.51 -5.70
CA LEU A 75 -3.68 -28.68 -6.85
C LEU A 75 -3.27 -29.28 -8.21
N GLY A 76 -2.48 -30.32 -8.21
CA GLY A 76 -2.04 -31.06 -9.40
C GLY A 76 -0.72 -30.59 -10.01
N ASP A 77 -0.22 -31.40 -10.97
CA ASP A 77 1.12 -31.25 -11.58
C ASP A 77 1.36 -29.88 -12.23
N ALA A 78 0.35 -29.27 -12.82
CA ALA A 78 0.47 -27.97 -13.47
C ALA A 78 0.77 -26.87 -12.44
N ALA A 79 0.13 -26.91 -11.26
CA ALA A 79 0.40 -25.98 -10.18
C ALA A 79 1.82 -26.22 -9.62
N GLN A 80 2.20 -27.48 -9.41
CA GLN A 80 3.54 -27.85 -8.94
C GLN A 80 4.64 -27.35 -9.88
N LEU A 81 4.46 -27.52 -11.19
CA LEU A 81 5.41 -27.02 -12.19
C LEU A 81 5.52 -25.50 -12.17
N SER A 82 4.40 -24.79 -12.13
CA SER A 82 4.38 -23.33 -12.04
C SER A 82 5.10 -22.82 -10.79
N LEU A 83 4.79 -23.41 -9.62
CA LEU A 83 5.41 -23.04 -8.35
C LEU A 83 6.91 -23.38 -8.30
N SER A 84 7.35 -24.47 -8.94
CA SER A 84 8.77 -24.84 -9.02
C SER A 84 9.60 -23.86 -9.87
N GLN A 85 8.94 -23.13 -10.77
CA GLN A 85 9.55 -22.10 -11.63
C GLN A 85 9.35 -20.69 -11.10
N ALA A 86 8.61 -20.53 -10.01
CA ALA A 86 8.37 -19.24 -9.40
C ALA A 86 9.67 -18.66 -8.81
N LYS A 87 9.79 -17.33 -8.85
CA LYS A 87 10.84 -16.61 -8.15
C LYS A 87 10.40 -16.36 -6.71
N TYR A 88 11.27 -16.70 -5.76
CA TYR A 88 11.03 -16.45 -4.34
C TYR A 88 11.82 -15.24 -3.87
N GLU A 89 11.15 -14.26 -3.31
CA GLU A 89 11.77 -13.04 -2.79
C GLU A 89 11.48 -12.89 -1.30
N PHE A 90 12.51 -12.47 -0.56
CA PHE A 90 12.43 -12.28 0.89
C PHE A 90 12.63 -10.81 1.20
N PHE A 91 11.63 -10.21 1.83
CA PHE A 91 11.57 -8.78 2.09
C PHE A 91 11.55 -8.49 3.58
N THR A 92 12.10 -7.32 3.93
CA THR A 92 11.81 -6.70 5.22
C THR A 92 10.41 -6.06 5.18
N PRO A 93 9.79 -5.74 6.34
CA PRO A 93 8.52 -5.02 6.36
C PRO A 93 8.53 -3.72 5.53
N ALA A 94 9.63 -2.96 5.57
CA ALA A 94 9.76 -1.73 4.77
C ALA A 94 9.79 -2.00 3.26
N GLN A 95 10.50 -3.05 2.82
CA GLN A 95 10.53 -3.47 1.41
C GLN A 95 9.15 -3.99 0.97
N TRP A 96 8.45 -4.70 1.86
CA TRP A 96 7.08 -5.16 1.61
C TRP A 96 6.11 -3.98 1.41
N CYS A 97 6.21 -2.92 2.22
CA CYS A 97 5.44 -1.69 2.03
C CYS A 97 5.63 -1.11 0.63
N HIS A 98 6.88 -0.95 0.22
CA HIS A 98 7.21 -0.38 -1.09
C HIS A 98 6.66 -1.24 -2.24
N SER A 99 6.85 -2.56 -2.17
CA SER A 99 6.34 -3.50 -3.18
C SER A 99 4.80 -3.47 -3.23
N THR A 100 4.14 -3.47 -2.07
CA THR A 100 2.68 -3.47 -1.96
C THR A 100 2.07 -2.16 -2.47
N LEU A 101 2.62 -1.00 -2.09
CA LEU A 101 2.16 0.30 -2.62
C LEU A 101 2.31 0.38 -4.14
N ASN A 102 3.42 -0.12 -4.70
CA ASN A 102 3.63 -0.13 -6.15
C ASN A 102 2.66 -1.08 -6.87
N ALA A 103 2.43 -2.29 -6.32
CA ALA A 103 1.52 -3.27 -6.90
C ALA A 103 0.07 -2.76 -6.97
N TYR A 104 -0.37 -2.04 -5.94
CA TYR A 104 -1.74 -1.52 -5.84
C TYR A 104 -1.89 -0.04 -6.25
N LYS A 105 -0.85 0.57 -6.81
CA LYS A 105 -0.88 1.95 -7.27
C LYS A 105 -2.06 2.28 -8.21
N PRO A 106 -2.38 1.45 -9.23
CA PRO A 106 -3.55 1.69 -10.06
C PRO A 106 -4.85 1.70 -9.26
N LEU A 107 -5.05 0.70 -8.41
CA LEU A 107 -6.25 0.56 -7.58
C LEU A 107 -6.45 1.76 -6.64
N PHE A 108 -5.40 2.19 -5.95
CA PHE A 108 -5.47 3.35 -5.05
C PHE A 108 -5.70 4.67 -5.81
N ASN A 109 -5.17 4.81 -7.03
CA ASN A 109 -5.44 5.97 -7.86
C ASN A 109 -6.92 6.02 -8.30
N GLU A 110 -7.49 4.89 -8.70
CA GLU A 110 -8.91 4.79 -9.06
C GLU A 110 -9.79 5.09 -7.85
N LEU A 111 -9.47 4.53 -6.69
CA LEU A 111 -10.17 4.81 -5.44
C LEU A 111 -10.10 6.29 -5.07
N ALA A 112 -8.92 6.89 -5.12
CA ALA A 112 -8.72 8.30 -4.81
C ALA A 112 -9.50 9.21 -5.79
N THR A 113 -9.52 8.84 -7.06
CA THR A 113 -10.29 9.55 -8.09
C THR A 113 -11.79 9.44 -7.82
N ALA A 114 -12.28 8.25 -7.46
CA ALA A 114 -13.69 8.03 -7.15
C ALA A 114 -14.13 8.81 -5.89
N LEU A 115 -13.28 8.86 -4.86
CA LEU A 115 -13.54 9.63 -3.64
C LEU A 115 -13.46 11.15 -3.85
N GLY A 116 -12.63 11.60 -4.79
CA GLY A 116 -12.50 13.01 -5.15
C GLY A 116 -13.62 13.54 -6.07
N GLN A 117 -14.42 12.65 -6.67
CA GLN A 117 -15.56 13.06 -7.48
C GLN A 117 -16.75 13.40 -6.56
N PRO A 118 -17.39 14.57 -6.73
CA PRO A 118 -18.64 14.84 -6.02
C PRO A 118 -19.67 13.78 -6.42
N SER A 119 -20.04 12.93 -5.45
CA SER A 119 -21.01 11.86 -5.68
C SER A 119 -22.33 12.43 -6.12
N ALA A 120 -22.73 12.16 -7.35
CA ALA A 120 -24.07 12.51 -7.86
C ALA A 120 -25.22 11.86 -7.06
N SER A 121 -24.89 10.93 -6.15
CA SER A 121 -25.86 10.21 -5.29
C SER A 121 -26.15 10.89 -3.94
N THR A 122 -25.43 11.94 -3.56
CA THR A 122 -25.78 12.77 -2.38
C THR A 122 -26.74 13.92 -2.72
N ALA A 123 -27.14 14.05 -3.97
CA ALA A 123 -28.15 15.04 -4.40
C ALA A 123 -29.59 14.72 -3.91
N GLY A 124 -29.78 13.69 -3.09
CA GLY A 124 -31.10 13.25 -2.59
C GLY A 124 -31.35 13.46 -1.09
N ALA A 125 -30.40 13.95 -0.32
CA ALA A 125 -30.59 14.23 1.10
C ALA A 125 -30.49 15.74 1.34
N HIS A 126 -31.63 16.39 1.27
CA HIS A 126 -32.00 17.70 1.78
C HIS A 126 -30.90 18.51 2.47
N THR A 127 -30.20 19.33 1.72
CA THR A 127 -29.87 20.69 2.10
C THR A 127 -29.76 21.49 0.81
N ASP A 128 -30.84 22.20 0.43
CA ASP A 128 -30.79 23.37 -0.44
C ASP A 128 -29.92 24.43 0.26
N ILE A 129 -28.61 24.23 0.22
CA ILE A 129 -27.66 25.30 0.46
C ILE A 129 -27.42 25.90 -0.89
N ASP A 130 -28.06 27.05 -1.15
CA ASP A 130 -27.88 27.89 -2.31
C ASP A 130 -26.41 27.98 -2.71
N LEU A 131 -26.02 27.29 -3.80
CA LEU A 131 -24.67 27.30 -4.37
C LEU A 131 -24.28 28.68 -4.91
N GLU A 132 -25.23 29.61 -5.02
CA GLU A 132 -25.00 30.97 -5.54
C GLU A 132 -24.49 31.98 -4.50
N ASN A 133 -24.59 31.68 -3.20
CA ASN A 133 -24.15 32.60 -2.12
C ASN A 133 -23.06 31.99 -1.23
N SER A 134 -22.13 31.26 -1.79
CA SER A 134 -21.00 30.77 -0.99
C SER A 134 -20.09 31.92 -0.61
N ASP A 135 -20.08 32.26 0.68
CA ASP A 135 -19.16 33.24 1.28
C ASP A 135 -17.72 32.95 0.77
N PRO A 136 -16.96 33.98 0.35
CA PRO A 136 -15.56 33.83 -0.12
C PRO A 136 -14.69 33.00 0.82
N MET A 137 -14.96 33.04 2.12
CA MET A 137 -14.30 32.25 3.15
C MET A 137 -14.58 30.74 2.94
N SER A 138 -15.81 30.37 2.67
CA SER A 138 -16.21 28.97 2.43
C SER A 138 -15.63 28.42 1.14
N GLN A 139 -15.48 29.24 0.10
CA GLN A 139 -14.78 28.85 -1.13
C GLN A 139 -13.29 28.66 -0.88
N MET A 140 -12.65 29.54 -0.12
CA MET A 140 -11.24 29.42 0.25
C MET A 140 -10.99 28.14 1.07
N MET A 141 -11.86 27.83 2.04
CA MET A 141 -11.78 26.60 2.84
C MET A 141 -11.93 25.35 1.96
N ARG A 142 -12.87 25.33 1.02
CA ARG A 142 -13.03 24.21 0.08
C ARG A 142 -11.81 24.03 -0.82
N ASN A 143 -11.26 25.11 -1.33
CA ASN A 143 -10.05 25.07 -2.14
C ASN A 143 -8.86 24.56 -1.35
N LEU A 144 -8.68 24.99 -0.11
CA LEU A 144 -7.63 24.51 0.77
C LEU A 144 -7.82 23.02 1.07
N ALA A 145 -9.03 22.58 1.39
CA ALA A 145 -9.34 21.18 1.65
C ALA A 145 -9.05 20.30 0.42
N SER A 146 -9.45 20.75 -0.79
CA SER A 146 -9.17 20.01 -2.03
C SER A 146 -7.67 19.92 -2.35
N MET A 147 -6.88 20.94 -2.01
CA MET A 147 -5.43 20.92 -2.18
C MET A 147 -4.74 19.97 -1.19
N MET A 148 -5.28 19.82 0.02
CA MET A 148 -4.71 18.95 1.05
C MET A 148 -5.17 17.49 0.92
N ALA A 149 -6.30 17.23 0.27
CA ALA A 149 -6.91 15.90 0.18
C ALA A 149 -5.94 14.81 -0.35
N PRO A 150 -5.14 15.02 -1.42
CA PRO A 150 -4.20 14.01 -1.90
C PRO A 150 -3.13 13.63 -0.87
N SER A 151 -2.68 14.60 -0.07
CA SER A 151 -1.68 14.39 0.97
C SER A 151 -2.25 13.66 2.18
N LEU A 152 -3.46 14.02 2.63
CA LEU A 152 -4.15 13.33 3.71
C LEU A 152 -4.46 11.89 3.34
N LEU A 153 -4.91 11.65 2.10
CA LEU A 153 -5.17 10.32 1.61
C LEU A 153 -3.88 9.50 1.50
N GLY A 154 -2.80 10.10 1.01
CA GLY A 154 -1.47 9.48 0.97
C GLY A 154 -0.98 9.08 2.36
N MET A 155 -1.10 9.97 3.35
CA MET A 155 -0.76 9.69 4.76
C MET A 155 -1.59 8.53 5.31
N THR A 156 -2.89 8.52 5.06
CA THR A 156 -3.79 7.47 5.55
C THR A 156 -3.43 6.11 4.95
N ILE A 157 -3.30 6.02 3.63
CA ILE A 157 -2.93 4.77 2.93
C ILE A 157 -1.53 4.32 3.37
N GLY A 158 -0.56 5.23 3.43
CA GLY A 158 0.79 4.91 3.88
C GLY A 158 0.81 4.36 5.30
N SER A 159 0.12 5.01 6.23
CA SER A 159 0.03 4.55 7.62
C SER A 159 -0.63 3.17 7.74
N MET A 160 -1.70 2.92 6.97
CA MET A 160 -2.37 1.61 6.96
C MET A 160 -1.44 0.51 6.44
N ILE A 161 -0.75 0.75 5.33
CA ILE A 161 0.19 -0.23 4.74
C ILE A 161 1.38 -0.46 5.68
N GLY A 162 1.90 0.60 6.33
CA GLY A 162 2.97 0.48 7.31
C GLY A 162 2.58 -0.38 8.52
N GLN A 163 1.38 -0.17 9.06
CA GLN A 163 0.85 -0.99 10.16
C GLN A 163 0.64 -2.46 9.75
N LEU A 164 0.16 -2.67 8.51
CA LEU A 164 -0.05 -4.03 8.00
C LEU A 164 1.28 -4.76 7.79
N ALA A 165 2.31 -4.08 7.31
CA ALA A 165 3.61 -4.66 7.04
C ALA A 165 4.28 -5.29 8.26
N LEU A 166 3.99 -4.78 9.47
CA LEU A 166 4.47 -5.34 10.73
C LEU A 166 3.81 -6.68 11.10
N LYS A 167 2.83 -7.11 10.32
CA LYS A 167 2.07 -8.35 10.55
C LYS A 167 1.95 -9.21 9.29
N ALA A 168 2.39 -8.69 8.16
CA ALA A 168 2.28 -9.38 6.88
C ALA A 168 3.33 -10.50 6.80
N PHE A 169 2.93 -11.69 6.38
CA PHE A 169 3.81 -12.84 6.16
C PHE A 169 4.27 -12.92 4.71
N GLY A 170 3.46 -12.42 3.78
CA GLY A 170 3.76 -12.47 2.36
C GLY A 170 2.93 -11.51 1.52
N GLN A 171 2.82 -11.80 0.23
CA GLN A 171 2.09 -10.92 -0.68
C GLN A 171 0.58 -11.15 -0.68
N TYR A 172 0.13 -12.32 -0.22
CA TYR A 172 -1.29 -12.71 -0.25
C TYR A 172 -2.03 -12.42 1.06
N ASP A 173 -1.39 -11.77 2.02
CA ASP A 173 -2.10 -11.21 3.18
C ASP A 173 -3.14 -10.14 2.76
N LEU A 174 -2.91 -9.49 1.63
CA LEU A 174 -3.92 -8.72 0.91
C LEU A 174 -4.42 -9.54 -0.28
N LEU A 175 -5.59 -10.17 -0.15
CA LEU A 175 -6.24 -10.94 -1.21
C LEU A 175 -6.83 -10.05 -2.32
N LEU A 176 -6.11 -9.02 -2.72
CA LEU A 176 -6.47 -8.13 -3.82
C LEU A 176 -5.74 -8.58 -5.09
N PRO A 177 -6.38 -8.49 -6.28
CA PRO A 177 -5.72 -8.82 -7.53
C PRO A 177 -4.45 -8.01 -7.73
N ARG A 178 -3.35 -8.69 -8.05
CA ARG A 178 -2.08 -8.10 -8.48
C ARG A 178 -1.84 -8.37 -9.96
N SER A 179 -0.95 -7.59 -10.55
CA SER A 179 -0.44 -7.94 -11.88
C SER A 179 0.15 -9.35 -11.85
N PRO A 180 -0.14 -10.20 -12.85
CA PRO A 180 0.34 -11.57 -12.88
C PRO A 180 1.87 -11.60 -13.03
N GLU A 181 2.56 -11.91 -11.95
CA GLU A 181 4.01 -12.12 -11.90
C GLU A 181 4.25 -13.46 -11.23
N ASN A 182 5.10 -14.31 -11.81
CA ASN A 182 5.44 -15.59 -11.19
C ASN A 182 6.50 -15.41 -10.09
N THR A 183 6.17 -14.54 -9.13
CA THR A 183 7.00 -14.22 -7.96
C THR A 183 6.18 -14.41 -6.69
N VAL A 184 6.76 -15.09 -5.70
CA VAL A 184 6.19 -15.25 -4.36
C VAL A 184 7.06 -14.47 -3.40
N LEU A 185 6.46 -13.52 -2.70
CA LEU A 185 7.12 -12.65 -1.74
C LEU A 185 6.79 -13.10 -0.31
N LEU A 186 7.82 -13.18 0.54
CA LEU A 186 7.73 -13.58 1.95
C LEU A 186 8.43 -12.55 2.85
N VAL A 187 7.96 -12.42 4.08
CA VAL A 187 8.53 -11.54 5.10
C VAL A 187 9.00 -12.38 6.30
N PRO A 188 10.24 -12.87 6.29
CA PRO A 188 10.74 -13.82 7.30
C PRO A 188 10.65 -13.31 8.73
N ASP A 189 10.98 -12.03 8.96
CA ASP A 189 11.02 -11.44 10.29
C ASP A 189 9.65 -11.51 10.98
N THR A 190 8.58 -11.14 10.26
CA THR A 190 7.22 -11.16 10.81
C THR A 190 6.69 -12.57 11.05
N ILE A 191 7.14 -13.56 10.24
CA ILE A 191 6.81 -14.98 10.42
C ILE A 191 7.43 -15.47 11.73
N ASP A 192 8.69 -15.14 11.96
CA ASP A 192 9.43 -15.59 13.14
C ASP A 192 8.94 -14.87 14.41
N ASP A 193 8.71 -13.56 14.36
CA ASP A 193 8.12 -12.79 15.46
C ASP A 193 6.74 -13.34 15.86
N PHE A 194 5.94 -13.74 14.89
CA PHE A 194 4.64 -14.35 15.16
C PHE A 194 4.81 -15.72 15.84
N ALA A 195 5.72 -16.57 15.33
CA ALA A 195 6.01 -17.86 15.94
C ALA A 195 6.45 -17.71 17.40
N GLU A 196 7.34 -16.76 17.70
CA GLU A 196 7.80 -16.47 19.06
C GLU A 196 6.64 -15.99 19.96
N SER A 197 5.82 -15.06 19.47
CA SER A 197 4.71 -14.49 20.25
C SER A 197 3.65 -15.52 20.65
N TRP A 198 3.50 -16.58 19.85
CA TRP A 198 2.56 -17.67 20.09
C TRP A 198 3.22 -18.95 20.62
N SER A 199 4.54 -18.89 20.93
CA SER A 199 5.31 -20.05 21.37
C SER A 199 5.18 -21.26 20.41
N SER A 200 5.07 -20.98 19.12
CA SER A 200 4.99 -21.99 18.06
C SER A 200 6.39 -22.32 17.53
N PRO A 201 6.67 -23.58 17.15
CA PRO A 201 7.93 -23.90 16.48
C PRO A 201 8.09 -23.10 15.18
N HIS A 202 9.23 -22.43 15.00
CA HIS A 202 9.50 -21.61 13.79
C HIS A 202 9.35 -22.42 12.50
N ALA A 203 9.81 -23.68 12.49
CA ALA A 203 9.71 -24.54 11.31
C ALA A 203 8.26 -24.79 10.89
N ASP A 204 7.37 -25.02 11.86
CA ASP A 204 5.96 -25.29 11.60
C ASP A 204 5.26 -24.04 11.08
N MET A 205 5.53 -22.87 11.67
CA MET A 205 4.95 -21.60 11.23
C MET A 205 5.44 -21.23 9.83
N ARG A 206 6.74 -21.37 9.56
CA ARG A 206 7.32 -21.13 8.23
C ARG A 206 6.70 -22.05 7.17
N MET A 207 6.53 -23.34 7.48
CA MET A 207 5.89 -24.30 6.57
C MET A 207 4.42 -23.93 6.32
N TRP A 208 3.69 -23.55 7.36
CA TRP A 208 2.30 -23.13 7.22
C TRP A 208 2.15 -21.92 6.31
N VAL A 209 2.97 -20.88 6.53
CA VAL A 209 2.97 -19.67 5.70
C VAL A 209 3.33 -20.00 4.26
N LEU A 210 4.35 -20.82 4.02
CA LEU A 210 4.73 -21.24 2.67
C LEU A 210 3.58 -21.93 1.96
N ILE A 211 2.93 -22.91 2.60
CA ILE A 211 1.78 -23.62 2.00
C ILE A 211 0.66 -22.62 1.68
N HIS A 212 0.36 -21.70 2.60
CA HIS A 212 -0.68 -20.68 2.41
C HIS A 212 -0.36 -19.77 1.22
N GLU A 213 0.84 -19.19 1.17
CA GLU A 213 1.25 -18.26 0.11
C GLU A 213 1.34 -18.95 -1.25
N LEU A 214 1.84 -20.18 -1.29
CA LEU A 214 1.95 -20.98 -2.53
C LEU A 214 0.59 -21.41 -3.05
N ALA A 215 -0.32 -21.83 -2.17
CA ALA A 215 -1.68 -22.17 -2.57
C ALA A 215 -2.43 -20.96 -3.11
N ALA A 216 -2.34 -19.81 -2.43
CA ALA A 216 -2.92 -18.56 -2.89
C ALA A 216 -2.32 -18.13 -4.24
N HIS A 217 -0.99 -18.24 -4.41
CA HIS A 217 -0.32 -17.94 -5.66
C HIS A 217 -0.84 -18.83 -6.80
N ALA A 218 -0.87 -20.13 -6.60
CA ALA A 218 -1.33 -21.07 -7.61
C ALA A 218 -2.78 -20.82 -8.04
N VAL A 219 -3.67 -20.50 -7.10
CA VAL A 219 -5.09 -20.23 -7.39
C VAL A 219 -5.29 -18.88 -8.10
N LEU A 220 -4.58 -17.83 -7.67
CA LEU A 220 -4.76 -16.48 -8.22
C LEU A 220 -4.04 -16.27 -9.55
N GLN A 221 -3.08 -17.13 -9.90
CA GLN A 221 -2.41 -17.11 -11.21
C GLN A 221 -3.21 -17.82 -12.31
N VAL A 222 -4.26 -18.56 -11.97
CA VAL A 222 -5.13 -19.19 -12.98
C VAL A 222 -5.86 -18.09 -13.74
N PRO A 223 -5.71 -17.99 -15.08
CA PRO A 223 -6.45 -17.01 -15.86
C PRO A 223 -7.96 -17.25 -15.65
N HIS A 224 -8.64 -16.26 -15.15
CA HIS A 224 -10.10 -16.30 -15.09
C HIS A 224 -10.62 -16.20 -16.53
N ILE A 225 -11.19 -17.28 -17.03
CA ILE A 225 -11.83 -17.37 -18.33
C ILE A 225 -13.12 -16.56 -18.33
#